data_9f5bf27a77bfc9ba076e966be6b854af
#
_entry.id   9f5bf27a77bfc9ba076e966be6b854af
#
_cell.length_a   1.000
_cell.length_b   1.000
_cell.length_c   1.000
_cell.angle_alpha   90.00
_cell.angle_beta   90.00
_cell.angle_gamma   90.00
#
_symmetry.space_group_name_H-M   'P 1'
#
loop_
_entity.id
_entity.type
_entity.pdbx_description
1 polymer ?
#
loop_
_entity_poly.entity_id
_entity_poly.type
_entity_poly.pdbx_seq_one_letter_code
_entity_poly.pdbx_strand_id
1 'polypeptide(L)'
;IDGAGEFKTFLRVVLPLSKPGIATIGLFTVIAYWNDWFLGMLYIFETKKYPIQTLLQSMQNSLEALTQSSANALEYAEMAKNAPTDSGRMALTVLVVLPVMLAYPFFQKYFVKGLTIGGVKG
;
A
#
# COMPACT_ATOMS: atom_id res chain seq x y z
N ILE A 1 -33.19 -24.94 -11.79
CA ILE A 1 -34.31 -25.66 -12.37
C ILE A 1 -35.27 -24.67 -13.05
N ASP A 2 -35.20 -23.39 -12.82
CA ASP A 2 -36.19 -22.40 -13.27
C ASP A 2 -35.76 -21.57 -14.50
N GLY A 3 -35.13 -22.16 -15.51
CA GLY A 3 -34.91 -21.51 -16.82
C GLY A 3 -34.17 -20.18 -16.81
N ALA A 4 -33.52 -19.82 -15.71
CA ALA A 4 -32.68 -18.63 -15.64
C ALA A 4 -31.40 -18.92 -16.42
N GLY A 5 -31.17 -18.19 -17.51
CA GLY A 5 -29.93 -18.30 -18.28
C GLY A 5 -28.70 -18.09 -17.38
N GLU A 6 -27.60 -18.80 -17.65
CA GLU A 6 -26.35 -18.81 -16.88
C GLU A 6 -25.84 -17.40 -16.58
N PHE A 7 -25.92 -16.50 -17.54
CA PHE A 7 -25.48 -15.10 -17.40
C PHE A 7 -26.33 -14.31 -16.40
N LYS A 8 -27.64 -14.58 -16.37
CA LYS A 8 -28.58 -13.94 -15.42
C LYS A 8 -28.33 -14.44 -13.99
N THR A 9 -28.06 -15.73 -13.85
CA THR A 9 -27.69 -16.35 -12.57
C THR A 9 -26.36 -15.80 -12.06
N PHE A 10 -25.36 -15.68 -12.92
CA PHE A 10 -24.08 -15.07 -12.58
C PHE A 10 -24.25 -13.65 -12.05
N LEU A 11 -24.94 -12.78 -12.78
CA LEU A 11 -25.09 -11.36 -12.40
C LEU A 11 -25.97 -11.15 -11.16
N ARG A 12 -27.01 -11.96 -10.98
CA ARG A 12 -27.99 -11.74 -9.89
C ARG A 12 -27.70 -12.53 -8.62
N VAL A 13 -26.98 -13.63 -8.73
CA VAL A 13 -26.71 -14.52 -7.58
C VAL A 13 -25.21 -14.56 -7.29
N VAL A 14 -24.38 -15.00 -8.21
CA VAL A 14 -22.96 -15.25 -7.98
C VAL A 14 -22.22 -13.96 -7.67
N LEU A 15 -22.39 -12.94 -8.50
CA LEU A 15 -21.68 -11.67 -8.34
C LEU A 15 -22.01 -10.93 -7.01
N PRO A 16 -23.28 -10.83 -6.59
CA PRO A 16 -23.61 -10.25 -5.30
C PRO A 16 -23.05 -11.04 -4.09
N LEU A 17 -23.09 -12.38 -4.17
CA LEU A 17 -22.51 -13.24 -3.12
C LEU A 17 -20.98 -13.13 -3.06
N SER A 18 -20.33 -12.89 -4.20
CA SER A 18 -18.87 -12.76 -4.30
C SER A 18 -18.35 -11.39 -3.86
N LYS A 19 -19.20 -10.39 -3.61
CA LYS A 19 -18.79 -9.04 -3.22
C LYS A 19 -17.80 -8.99 -2.04
N PRO A 20 -17.97 -9.76 -0.94
CA PRO A 20 -17.00 -9.74 0.16
C PRO A 20 -15.63 -10.28 -0.27
N GLY A 21 -15.60 -11.35 -1.07
CA GLY A 21 -14.37 -11.92 -1.61
C GLY A 21 -13.64 -10.95 -2.54
N ILE A 22 -14.38 -10.32 -3.46
CA ILE A 22 -13.84 -9.30 -4.38
C ILE A 22 -13.29 -8.10 -3.60
N ALA A 23 -14.00 -7.64 -2.57
CA ALA A 23 -13.54 -6.55 -1.72
C ALA A 23 -12.24 -6.91 -0.97
N THR A 24 -12.13 -8.14 -0.49
CA THR A 24 -10.93 -8.65 0.19
C THR A 24 -9.72 -8.70 -0.74
N ILE A 25 -9.87 -9.34 -1.89
CA ILE A 25 -8.79 -9.44 -2.88
C ILE A 25 -8.42 -8.03 -3.39
N GLY A 26 -9.41 -7.19 -3.66
CA GLY A 26 -9.19 -5.80 -4.08
C GLY A 26 -8.39 -5.01 -3.03
N LEU A 27 -8.70 -5.15 -1.75
CA LEU A 27 -7.95 -4.51 -0.67
C LEU A 27 -6.49 -4.95 -0.64
N PHE A 28 -6.23 -6.26 -0.65
CA PHE A 28 -4.85 -6.76 -0.65
C PHE A 28 -4.08 -6.30 -1.90
N THR A 29 -4.72 -6.29 -3.05
CA THR A 29 -4.11 -5.79 -4.30
C THR A 29 -3.76 -4.31 -4.18
N VAL A 30 -4.67 -3.48 -3.70
CA VAL A 30 -4.42 -2.04 -3.51
C VAL A 30 -3.28 -1.81 -2.52
N ILE A 31 -3.24 -2.53 -1.40
CA ILE A 31 -2.16 -2.42 -0.41
C ILE A 31 -0.82 -2.88 -1.01
N ALA A 32 -0.81 -3.98 -1.78
CA ALA A 32 0.40 -4.47 -2.43
C ALA A 32 0.98 -3.44 -3.41
N TYR A 33 0.16 -2.86 -4.28
CA TYR A 33 0.59 -1.81 -5.21
C TYR A 33 0.94 -0.50 -4.50
N TRP A 34 0.24 -0.16 -3.43
CA TRP A 34 0.58 1.02 -2.63
C TRP A 34 1.96 0.92 -1.99
N ASN A 35 2.33 -0.27 -1.51
CA ASN A 35 3.62 -0.52 -0.86
C ASN A 35 4.76 -0.83 -1.84
N ASP A 36 4.50 -0.82 -3.14
CA ASP A 36 5.49 -1.17 -4.15
C ASP A 36 6.48 0.00 -4.39
N TRP A 37 7.52 0.03 -3.60
CA TRP A 37 8.66 0.96 -3.76
C TRP A 37 9.69 0.44 -4.78
N PHE A 38 9.76 -0.88 -4.96
CA PHE A 38 10.80 -1.52 -5.74
C PHE A 38 10.65 -1.25 -7.24
N LEU A 39 9.45 -1.40 -7.79
CA LEU A 39 9.19 -1.09 -9.20
C LEU A 39 9.40 0.40 -9.48
N GLY A 40 9.04 1.26 -8.55
CA GLY A 40 9.32 2.69 -8.66
C GLY A 40 10.82 2.99 -8.75
N MET A 41 11.63 2.32 -7.93
CA MET A 41 13.08 2.46 -7.96
C MET A 41 13.72 1.90 -9.23
N LEU A 42 13.16 0.81 -9.77
CA LEU A 42 13.72 0.11 -10.92
C LEU A 42 13.42 0.80 -12.25
N TYR A 43 12.23 1.35 -12.43
CA TYR A 43 11.77 1.87 -13.72
C TYR A 43 11.71 3.39 -13.82
N ILE A 44 11.75 4.11 -12.70
CA ILE A 44 11.65 5.57 -12.69
C ILE A 44 13.03 6.17 -12.42
N PHE A 45 13.60 6.86 -13.38
CA PHE A 45 14.94 7.49 -13.27
C PHE A 45 14.91 8.92 -12.76
N GLU A 46 13.75 9.58 -12.83
CA GLU A 46 13.58 10.96 -12.38
C GLU A 46 13.05 10.99 -10.94
N THR A 47 13.84 11.45 -9.99
CA THR A 47 13.48 11.55 -8.57
C THR A 47 12.16 12.32 -8.35
N LYS A 48 11.88 13.31 -9.20
CA LYS A 48 10.63 14.11 -9.11
C LYS A 48 9.36 13.30 -9.40
N LYS A 49 9.48 12.14 -10.02
CA LYS A 49 8.37 11.24 -10.38
C LYS A 49 8.28 10.02 -9.49
N TYR A 50 9.09 9.94 -8.46
CA TYR A 50 9.06 8.80 -7.55
C TYR A 50 7.71 8.68 -6.84
N PRO A 51 7.14 7.48 -6.79
CA PRO A 51 6.06 7.18 -5.87
C PRO A 51 6.49 7.47 -4.43
N ILE A 52 5.53 7.83 -3.58
CA ILE A 52 5.81 8.23 -2.21
C ILE A 52 6.54 7.14 -1.40
N GLN A 53 6.24 5.86 -1.67
CA GLN A 53 6.93 4.73 -1.05
C GLN A 53 8.39 4.62 -1.51
N THR A 54 8.64 4.82 -2.81
CA THR A 54 10.01 4.83 -3.35
C THR A 54 10.83 5.98 -2.77
N LEU A 55 10.20 7.15 -2.59
CA LEU A 55 10.85 8.29 -1.96
C LEU A 55 11.20 8.00 -0.50
N LEU A 56 10.28 7.43 0.28
CA LEU A 56 10.52 7.03 1.66
C LEU A 56 11.68 6.03 1.77
N GLN A 57 11.69 5.02 0.90
CA GLN A 57 12.76 4.01 0.87
C GLN A 57 14.12 4.64 0.51
N SER A 58 14.16 5.55 -0.47
CA SER A 58 15.39 6.23 -0.84
C SER A 58 15.96 7.09 0.29
N MET A 59 15.09 7.74 1.06
CA MET A 59 15.47 8.49 2.25
C MET A 59 16.05 7.58 3.35
N GLN A 60 15.45 6.41 3.58
CA GLN A 60 15.97 5.44 4.55
C GLN A 60 17.34 4.92 4.13
N ASN A 61 17.49 4.52 2.86
CA ASN A 61 18.78 4.06 2.34
C ASN A 61 19.88 5.11 2.45
N SER A 62 19.56 6.39 2.21
CA SER A 62 20.52 7.49 2.36
C SER A 62 21.00 7.64 3.79
N LEU A 63 20.13 7.45 4.77
CA LEU A 63 20.49 7.53 6.18
C LEU A 63 21.29 6.32 6.66
N GLU A 64 20.96 5.12 6.19
CA GLU A 64 21.76 3.93 6.46
C GLU A 64 23.17 4.07 5.90
N ALA A 65 23.31 4.59 4.67
CA ALA A 65 24.60 4.89 4.08
C ALA A 65 25.39 5.89 4.93
N LEU A 66 24.74 6.92 5.45
CA LEU A 66 25.36 7.89 6.35
C LEU A 66 25.81 7.25 7.67
N THR A 67 25.08 6.31 8.25
CA THR A 67 25.45 5.66 9.51
C THR A 67 26.54 4.59 9.35
N GLN A 68 26.64 3.97 8.19
CA GLN A 68 27.60 2.90 7.93
C GLN A 68 28.98 3.40 7.44
N SER A 69 29.04 4.58 6.82
CA SER A 69 30.27 5.11 6.24
C SER A 69 31.07 5.95 7.23
N SER A 70 31.68 5.39 8.22
CA SER A 70 32.52 6.11 9.21
C SER A 70 33.88 6.60 8.67
N ALA A 71 34.15 6.49 7.35
CA ALA A 71 35.50 6.64 6.85
C ALA A 71 35.89 8.06 6.38
N ASN A 72 34.95 8.94 6.00
CA ASN A 72 35.28 10.27 5.45
C ASN A 72 34.37 11.39 5.96
N ALA A 73 34.80 12.13 6.99
CA ALA A 73 34.02 13.19 7.64
C ALA A 73 33.58 14.35 6.70
N LEU A 74 34.30 14.60 5.61
CA LEU A 74 33.98 15.66 4.64
C LEU A 74 32.86 15.27 3.70
N GLU A 75 32.84 14.03 3.21
CA GLU A 75 31.79 13.49 2.35
C GLU A 75 30.47 13.34 3.14
N TYR A 76 30.58 13.02 4.43
CA TYR A 76 29.48 13.03 5.41
C TYR A 76 28.83 14.39 5.56
N ALA A 77 29.61 15.44 5.67
CA ALA A 77 29.09 16.78 5.88
C ALA A 77 28.29 17.29 4.68
N GLU A 78 28.65 16.93 3.47
CA GLU A 78 27.90 17.28 2.26
C GLU A 78 26.62 16.43 2.10
N MET A 79 26.71 15.13 2.35
CA MET A 79 25.54 14.24 2.33
C MET A 79 24.52 14.60 3.43
N ALA A 80 25.00 14.94 4.63
CA ALA A 80 24.15 15.34 5.76
C ALA A 80 23.39 16.66 5.50
N LYS A 81 23.95 17.58 4.74
CA LYS A 81 23.23 18.80 4.32
C LYS A 81 22.02 18.52 3.43
N ASN A 82 22.08 17.47 2.62
CA ASN A 82 21.03 17.07 1.70
C ASN A 82 20.16 15.93 2.26
N ALA A 83 20.51 15.38 3.42
CA ALA A 83 19.72 14.33 4.05
C ALA A 83 18.41 14.90 4.58
N PRO A 84 17.29 14.19 4.39
CA PRO A 84 16.04 14.61 4.96
C PRO A 84 16.12 14.61 6.49
N THR A 85 15.65 15.69 7.08
CA THR A 85 15.59 15.79 8.55
C THR A 85 14.67 14.71 9.12
N ASP A 86 14.92 14.29 10.37
CA ASP A 86 14.04 13.32 11.05
C ASP A 86 12.57 13.74 11.04
N SER A 87 12.30 15.03 11.19
CA SER A 87 10.95 15.58 11.08
C SER A 87 10.33 15.36 9.69
N GLY A 88 11.12 15.53 8.62
CA GLY A 88 10.68 15.27 7.24
C GLY A 88 10.34 13.79 7.01
N ARG A 89 11.13 12.88 7.56
CA ARG A 89 10.86 11.43 7.52
C ARG A 89 9.58 11.06 8.26
N MET A 90 9.40 11.57 9.46
CA MET A 90 8.17 11.36 10.25
C MET A 90 6.94 11.87 9.53
N ALA A 91 7.01 13.09 8.96
CA ALA A 91 5.92 13.65 8.17
C ALA A 91 5.60 12.79 6.94
N LEU A 92 6.63 12.31 6.21
CA LEU A 92 6.44 11.45 5.06
C LEU A 92 5.82 10.09 5.45
N THR A 93 6.27 9.50 6.55
CA THR A 93 5.71 8.26 7.08
C THR A 93 4.22 8.41 7.40
N VAL A 94 3.82 9.51 8.02
CA VAL A 94 2.40 9.80 8.29
C VAL A 94 1.62 9.92 6.98
N LEU A 95 2.16 10.62 5.97
CA LEU A 95 1.52 10.76 4.66
C LEU A 95 1.36 9.42 3.94
N VAL A 96 2.34 8.51 4.08
CA VAL A 96 2.30 7.17 3.50
C VAL A 96 1.25 6.28 4.15
N VAL A 97 1.11 6.36 5.47
CA VAL A 97 0.17 5.53 6.24
C VAL A 97 -1.27 6.05 6.16
N LEU A 98 -1.46 7.36 6.02
CA LEU A 98 -2.77 8.01 6.08
C LEU A 98 -3.78 7.45 5.06
N PRO A 99 -3.48 7.23 3.77
CA PRO A 99 -4.45 6.66 2.82
C PRO A 99 -4.89 5.24 3.20
N VAL A 100 -3.98 4.43 3.73
CA VAL A 100 -4.29 3.06 4.18
C VAL A 100 -5.22 3.10 5.40
N MET A 101 -4.95 3.99 6.35
CA MET A 101 -5.82 4.19 7.53
C MET A 101 -7.22 4.65 7.13
N LEU A 102 -7.35 5.54 6.14
CA LEU A 102 -8.65 6.01 5.65
C LEU A 102 -9.40 4.95 4.85
N ALA A 103 -8.69 4.07 4.14
CA ALA A 103 -9.28 2.97 3.39
C ALA A 103 -9.85 1.88 4.32
N TYR A 104 -9.21 1.63 5.48
CA TYR A 104 -9.57 0.54 6.39
C TYR A 104 -11.05 0.52 6.81
N PRO A 105 -11.68 1.60 7.31
CA PRO A 105 -13.09 1.59 7.71
C PRO A 105 -14.03 1.29 6.54
N PHE A 106 -13.66 1.68 5.33
CA PHE A 106 -14.45 1.40 4.14
C PHE A 106 -14.50 -0.11 3.85
N PHE A 107 -13.37 -0.80 3.97
CA PHE A 107 -13.30 -2.24 3.73
C PHE A 107 -13.83 -3.06 4.91
N GLN A 108 -13.68 -2.59 6.15
CA GLN A 108 -14.14 -3.27 7.37
C GLN A 108 -15.61 -3.68 7.29
N LYS A 109 -16.48 -2.81 6.76
CA LYS A 109 -17.92 -3.12 6.59
C LYS A 109 -18.19 -4.30 5.67
N TYR A 110 -17.33 -4.56 4.68
CA TYR A 110 -17.46 -5.71 3.78
C TYR A 110 -16.96 -6.99 4.42
N PHE A 111 -15.89 -6.91 5.23
CA PHE A 111 -15.38 -8.06 5.99
C PHE A 111 -16.40 -8.56 7.01
N VAL A 112 -17.00 -7.66 7.79
CA VAL A 112 -17.99 -8.03 8.81
C VAL A 112 -19.20 -8.71 8.16
N LYS A 113 -19.70 -8.19 7.05
CA LYS A 113 -20.82 -8.80 6.31
C LYS A 113 -20.46 -10.17 5.72
N GLY A 114 -19.23 -10.37 5.26
CA GLY A 114 -18.78 -11.65 4.71
C GLY A 114 -18.68 -12.75 5.75
N LEU A 115 -18.21 -12.43 6.94
CA LEU A 115 -18.08 -13.39 8.05
C LEU A 115 -19.44 -13.83 8.61
N THR A 116 -20.44 -12.94 8.63
CA THR A 116 -21.78 -13.27 9.14
C THR A 116 -22.56 -14.18 8.19
N ILE A 117 -22.34 -14.10 6.87
CA ILE A 117 -23.00 -14.99 5.89
C ILE A 117 -22.42 -16.41 5.93
N GLY A 118 -21.13 -16.56 6.28
CA GLY A 118 -20.48 -17.88 6.42
C GLY A 118 -20.65 -18.52 7.79
N GLY A 119 -21.08 -17.76 8.81
CA GLY A 119 -21.15 -18.20 10.21
C GLY A 119 -22.53 -18.72 10.66
N VAL A 120 -23.56 -18.62 9.84
CA VAL A 120 -24.89 -19.15 10.17
C VAL A 120 -24.98 -20.61 9.72
N LYS A 121 -24.29 -21.46 10.46
CA LYS A 121 -24.54 -22.91 10.50
C LYS A 121 -24.52 -23.33 11.97
N GLY A 122 -25.67 -23.20 12.57
CA GLY A 122 -25.93 -23.64 13.92
C GLY A 122 -27.41 -23.52 14.19
#